data_59c1f8c72ebacad541aff9716a0d605d
#
_entry.id   59c1f8c72ebacad541aff9716a0d605d
#
_cell.length_a   1.000
_cell.length_b   1.000
_cell.length_c   1.000
_cell.angle_alpha   90.00
_cell.angle_beta   90.00
_cell.angle_gamma   90.00
#
_symmetry.space_group_name_H-M   'P 1'
#
loop_
_entity.id
_entity.type
_entity.pdbx_description
1 polymer ?
#
loop_
_entity_poly.entity_id
_entity_poly.type
_entity_poly.pdbx_seq_one_letter_code
_entity_poly.pdbx_strand_id
1 'polypeptide(L)'
;MISNHKIQTALDEIKDISRIDLALYTEKGKPVAATFEPEGDLEGAITSFADSMAESQMLSGYHFFKVIADGEIEYILLTKSQAEDAYMVGRLAVCQIRNLAAAYMEQFDRNNFMQNILLGNMLVVDMYNKAQKLHIEQAERVVFVIDLEDKKDSTAVELVKNLFATKMRDYVTEVDEQSIVLIK
;
A
#
# COMPACT_ATOMS: atom_id res chain seq x y z
N MET A 1 -5.14 0.14 -3.06
CA MET A 1 -4.04 -0.84 -3.20
C MET A 1 -2.73 -0.06 -3.23
N ILE A 2 -1.71 -0.48 -2.50
CA ILE A 2 -0.40 0.20 -2.46
C ILE A 2 0.23 0.11 -3.86
N SER A 3 0.98 1.14 -4.26
CA SER A 3 1.75 1.06 -5.52
C SER A 3 2.82 -0.04 -5.44
N ASN A 4 2.87 -0.91 -6.45
CA ASN A 4 3.88 -1.98 -6.54
C ASN A 4 5.31 -1.43 -6.44
N HIS A 5 5.54 -0.22 -6.94
CA HIS A 5 6.85 0.45 -6.85
C HIS A 5 7.27 0.71 -5.39
N LYS A 6 6.35 1.18 -4.53
CA LYS A 6 6.66 1.42 -3.11
C LYS A 6 6.94 0.12 -2.36
N ILE A 7 6.20 -0.94 -2.69
CA ILE A 7 6.44 -2.27 -2.13
C ILE A 7 7.80 -2.79 -2.60
N GLN A 8 8.12 -2.67 -3.89
CA GLN A 8 9.41 -3.10 -4.43
C GLN A 8 10.57 -2.38 -3.73
N THR A 9 10.50 -1.05 -3.60
CA THR A 9 11.52 -0.27 -2.90
C THR A 9 11.73 -0.77 -1.46
N ALA A 10 10.64 -1.05 -0.73
CA ALA A 10 10.75 -1.56 0.63
C ALA A 10 11.38 -2.97 0.70
N LEU A 11 11.09 -3.86 -0.26
CA LEU A 11 11.72 -5.17 -0.32
C LEU A 11 13.21 -5.05 -0.67
N ASP A 12 13.58 -4.17 -1.59
CA ASP A 12 14.97 -3.92 -1.99
C ASP A 12 15.78 -3.38 -0.81
N GLU A 13 15.23 -2.43 -0.03
CA GLU A 13 15.87 -1.90 1.18
C GLU A 13 16.09 -3.00 2.23
N ILE A 14 15.08 -3.86 2.46
CA ILE A 14 15.23 -4.99 3.40
C ILE A 14 16.30 -5.96 2.92
N LYS A 15 16.34 -6.28 1.63
CA LYS A 15 17.37 -7.15 1.03
C LYS A 15 18.76 -6.55 1.17
N ASP A 16 18.91 -5.24 0.93
CA ASP A 16 20.20 -4.56 1.02
C ASP A 16 20.79 -4.63 2.43
N ILE A 17 19.94 -4.57 3.45
CA ILE A 17 20.34 -4.66 4.86
C ILE A 17 20.58 -6.11 5.28
N SER A 18 19.63 -7.01 4.98
CA SER A 18 19.62 -8.38 5.51
C SER A 18 20.35 -9.40 4.64
N ARG A 19 20.56 -9.09 3.37
CA ARG A 19 21.06 -10.02 2.33
C ARG A 19 20.14 -11.22 2.10
N ILE A 20 18.89 -11.15 2.51
CA ILE A 20 17.89 -12.19 2.33
C ILE A 20 16.96 -11.77 1.19
N ASP A 21 16.75 -12.70 0.27
CA ASP A 21 15.85 -12.51 -0.85
C ASP A 21 14.38 -12.60 -0.41
N LEU A 22 13.56 -11.68 -0.92
CA LEU A 22 12.14 -11.58 -0.60
C LEU A 22 11.29 -11.50 -1.87
N ALA A 23 10.09 -12.09 -1.82
CA ALA A 23 9.09 -11.94 -2.86
C ALA A 23 7.70 -11.83 -2.24
N LEU A 24 6.85 -10.98 -2.81
CA LEU A 24 5.50 -10.73 -2.34
C LEU A 24 4.49 -11.09 -3.43
N TYR A 25 3.45 -11.80 -3.05
CA TYR A 25 2.38 -12.27 -3.91
C TYR A 25 1.02 -11.89 -3.33
N THR A 26 0.00 -11.82 -4.18
CA THR A 26 -1.39 -11.82 -3.72
C THR A 26 -1.76 -13.21 -3.17
N GLU A 27 -2.85 -13.32 -2.43
CA GLU A 27 -3.43 -14.60 -1.98
C GLU A 27 -3.67 -15.61 -3.12
N LYS A 28 -3.86 -15.11 -4.35
CA LYS A 28 -4.10 -15.92 -5.57
C LYS A 28 -2.81 -16.26 -6.33
N GLY A 29 -1.65 -16.05 -5.73
CA GLY A 29 -0.37 -16.37 -6.33
C GLY A 29 0.14 -15.40 -7.41
N LYS A 30 -0.52 -14.25 -7.65
CA LYS A 30 -0.01 -13.26 -8.60
C LYS A 30 1.16 -12.49 -8.00
N PRO A 31 2.29 -12.35 -8.70
CA PRO A 31 3.45 -11.61 -8.21
C PRO A 31 3.11 -10.11 -8.07
N VAL A 32 3.58 -9.49 -6.99
CA VAL A 32 3.43 -8.06 -6.68
C VAL A 32 4.79 -7.36 -6.75
N ALA A 33 5.79 -7.92 -6.06
CA ALA A 33 7.16 -7.42 -6.02
C ALA A 33 8.11 -8.55 -5.64
N ALA A 34 9.35 -8.53 -6.14
CA ALA A 34 10.33 -9.53 -5.80
C ALA A 34 11.76 -9.00 -5.96
N THR A 35 12.67 -9.47 -5.11
CA THR A 35 14.10 -9.15 -5.17
C THR A 35 14.90 -10.27 -5.87
N PHE A 36 14.24 -11.34 -6.30
CA PHE A 36 14.81 -12.49 -6.99
C PHE A 36 13.75 -13.13 -7.91
N GLU A 37 14.18 -13.96 -8.84
CA GLU A 37 13.27 -14.79 -9.63
C GLU A 37 13.04 -16.12 -8.89
N PRO A 38 11.80 -16.42 -8.45
CA PRO A 38 11.49 -17.68 -7.81
C PRO A 38 11.59 -18.86 -8.77
N GLU A 39 12.12 -19.98 -8.30
CA GLU A 39 12.21 -21.21 -9.07
C GLU A 39 10.92 -22.03 -8.96
N GLY A 40 10.39 -22.46 -10.10
CA GLY A 40 9.21 -23.31 -10.19
C GLY A 40 7.88 -22.56 -10.14
N ASP A 41 6.79 -23.33 -10.26
CA ASP A 41 5.43 -22.79 -10.13
C ASP A 41 5.04 -22.75 -8.64
N LEU A 42 5.01 -21.56 -8.07
CA LEU A 42 4.66 -21.32 -6.68
C LEU A 42 3.16 -21.01 -6.48
N GLU A 43 2.38 -20.83 -7.55
CA GLU A 43 0.97 -20.43 -7.46
C GLU A 43 0.16 -21.41 -6.62
N GLY A 44 0.30 -22.72 -6.89
CA GLY A 44 -0.37 -23.76 -6.12
C GLY A 44 0.06 -23.84 -4.65
N ALA A 45 1.34 -23.60 -4.37
CA ALA A 45 1.87 -23.58 -3.00
C ALA A 45 1.36 -22.35 -2.23
N ILE A 46 1.32 -21.19 -2.88
CA ILE A 46 0.84 -19.93 -2.30
C ILE A 46 -0.65 -20.02 -1.96
N THR A 47 -1.48 -20.50 -2.89
CA THR A 47 -2.92 -20.66 -2.66
C THR A 47 -3.23 -21.68 -1.56
N SER A 48 -2.54 -22.83 -1.56
CA SER A 48 -2.69 -23.84 -0.48
C SER A 48 -2.26 -23.28 0.88
N PHE A 49 -1.19 -22.48 0.93
CA PHE A 49 -0.77 -21.83 2.17
C PHE A 49 -1.76 -20.73 2.60
N ALA A 50 -2.33 -19.96 1.66
CA ALA A 50 -3.35 -18.95 1.97
C ALA A 50 -4.56 -19.57 2.68
N ASP A 51 -5.02 -20.74 2.22
CA ASP A 51 -6.15 -21.47 2.80
C ASP A 51 -5.81 -22.19 4.13
N SER A 52 -4.53 -22.34 4.46
CA SER A 52 -4.11 -23.00 5.69
C SER A 52 -4.40 -22.17 6.93
N MET A 53 -4.41 -22.79 8.12
CA MET A 53 -4.54 -22.09 9.41
C MET A 53 -3.20 -21.49 9.89
N ALA A 54 -2.08 -21.83 9.25
CA ALA A 54 -0.75 -21.39 9.67
C ALA A 54 -0.51 -19.93 9.27
N GLU A 55 0.07 -19.13 10.18
CA GLU A 55 0.53 -17.77 9.88
C GLU A 55 1.86 -17.77 9.11
N SER A 56 2.67 -18.79 9.33
CA SER A 56 3.93 -19.01 8.61
C SER A 56 4.21 -20.50 8.43
N GLN A 57 4.86 -20.84 7.33
CA GLN A 57 5.22 -22.22 7.01
C GLN A 57 6.47 -22.27 6.14
N MET A 58 7.28 -23.33 6.28
CA MET A 58 8.39 -23.61 5.39
C MET A 58 7.97 -24.65 4.34
N LEU A 59 8.05 -24.30 3.06
CA LEU A 59 7.70 -25.15 1.93
C LEU A 59 8.72 -24.95 0.81
N SER A 60 9.20 -26.05 0.20
CA SER A 60 10.07 -26.02 -0.98
C SER A 60 11.29 -25.08 -0.87
N GLY A 61 11.86 -24.94 0.33
CA GLY A 61 13.04 -24.09 0.56
C GLY A 61 12.74 -22.59 0.76
N TYR A 62 11.45 -22.22 0.85
CA TYR A 62 11.00 -20.87 1.14
C TYR A 62 10.25 -20.84 2.47
N HIS A 63 10.41 -19.75 3.23
CA HIS A 63 9.51 -19.42 4.33
C HIS A 63 8.36 -18.56 3.78
N PHE A 64 7.15 -19.03 4.00
CA PHE A 64 5.90 -18.34 3.66
C PHE A 64 5.36 -17.63 4.88
N PHE A 65 4.86 -16.42 4.71
CA PHE A 65 4.24 -15.62 5.77
C PHE A 65 2.97 -14.97 5.24
N LYS A 66 1.92 -14.96 6.05
CA LYS A 66 0.70 -14.19 5.75
C LYS A 66 0.88 -12.74 6.20
N VAL A 67 0.59 -11.83 5.31
CA VAL A 67 0.44 -10.41 5.61
C VAL A 67 -1.05 -10.15 5.78
N ILE A 68 -1.49 -10.02 7.02
CA ILE A 68 -2.90 -9.86 7.38
C ILE A 68 -3.14 -8.38 7.72
N ALA A 69 -4.13 -7.76 7.07
CA ALA A 69 -4.65 -6.43 7.38
C ALA A 69 -6.17 -6.53 7.56
N ASP A 70 -6.70 -5.88 8.57
CA ASP A 70 -8.13 -5.86 8.91
C ASP A 70 -8.80 -7.25 9.01
N GLY A 71 -8.03 -8.28 9.36
CA GLY A 71 -8.50 -9.66 9.50
C GLY A 71 -8.51 -10.48 8.22
N GLU A 72 -8.14 -9.89 7.08
CA GLU A 72 -8.04 -10.56 5.79
C GLU A 72 -6.57 -10.69 5.32
N ILE A 73 -6.30 -11.72 4.52
CA ILE A 73 -4.97 -11.91 3.92
C ILE A 73 -4.83 -10.94 2.75
N GLU A 74 -3.96 -9.96 2.87
CA GLU A 74 -3.69 -8.99 1.80
C GLU A 74 -2.61 -9.51 0.85
N TYR A 75 -1.54 -10.10 1.43
CA TYR A 75 -0.42 -10.66 0.65
C TYR A 75 0.15 -11.90 1.32
N ILE A 76 0.92 -12.66 0.53
CA ILE A 76 1.79 -13.74 0.98
C ILE A 76 3.24 -13.31 0.70
N LEU A 77 4.05 -13.24 1.75
CA LEU A 77 5.47 -12.94 1.67
C LEU A 77 6.28 -14.24 1.68
N LEU A 78 7.26 -14.35 0.81
CA LEU A 78 8.23 -15.43 0.75
C LEU A 78 9.62 -14.90 1.05
N THR A 79 10.42 -15.65 1.82
CA THR A 79 11.86 -15.43 1.95
C THR A 79 12.62 -16.66 1.46
N LYS A 80 13.69 -16.43 0.67
CA LYS A 80 14.56 -17.50 0.15
C LYS A 80 15.78 -17.65 1.05
N SER A 81 15.68 -18.48 2.09
CA SER A 81 16.82 -18.91 2.89
C SER A 81 16.39 -19.99 3.89
N GLN A 82 17.29 -20.91 4.21
CA GLN A 82 17.10 -21.92 5.27
C GLN A 82 17.68 -21.49 6.63
N ALA A 83 18.30 -20.32 6.70
CA ALA A 83 18.88 -19.80 7.93
C ALA A 83 17.79 -19.30 8.89
N GLU A 84 18.02 -19.38 10.19
CA GLU A 84 17.11 -18.84 11.22
C GLU A 84 16.84 -17.34 11.03
N ASP A 85 17.82 -16.61 10.52
CA ASP A 85 17.72 -15.18 10.23
C ASP A 85 16.63 -14.89 9.17
N ALA A 86 16.38 -15.80 8.22
CA ALA A 86 15.34 -15.64 7.21
C ALA A 86 13.93 -15.57 7.81
N TYR A 87 13.67 -16.33 8.87
CA TYR A 87 12.41 -16.26 9.57
C TYR A 87 12.23 -14.89 10.25
N MET A 88 13.26 -14.41 10.96
CA MET A 88 13.19 -13.09 11.62
C MET A 88 13.04 -11.96 10.62
N VAL A 89 13.80 -11.99 9.52
CA VAL A 89 13.69 -10.98 8.45
C VAL A 89 12.32 -11.04 7.79
N GLY A 90 11.76 -12.23 7.55
CA GLY A 90 10.40 -12.38 7.04
C GLY A 90 9.35 -11.75 7.95
N ARG A 91 9.45 -11.97 9.28
CA ARG A 91 8.55 -11.36 10.26
C ARG A 91 8.66 -9.84 10.30
N LEU A 92 9.88 -9.29 10.19
CA LEU A 92 10.10 -7.85 10.10
C LEU A 92 9.54 -7.27 8.80
N ALA A 93 9.74 -7.96 7.67
CA ALA A 93 9.19 -7.57 6.38
C ALA A 93 7.65 -7.56 6.39
N VAL A 94 7.00 -8.58 6.99
CA VAL A 94 5.54 -8.59 7.21
C VAL A 94 5.09 -7.35 7.98
N CYS A 95 5.79 -7.02 9.08
CA CYS A 95 5.47 -5.84 9.88
C CYS A 95 5.61 -4.54 9.06
N GLN A 96 6.69 -4.42 8.28
CA GLN A 96 6.94 -3.26 7.43
C GLN A 96 5.87 -3.10 6.34
N ILE A 97 5.53 -4.18 5.64
CA ILE A 97 4.51 -4.14 4.58
C ILE A 97 3.14 -3.80 5.16
N ARG A 98 2.79 -4.36 6.32
CA ARG A 98 1.54 -4.03 7.01
C ARG A 98 1.48 -2.55 7.42
N ASN A 99 2.59 -1.99 7.91
CA ASN A 99 2.66 -0.57 8.25
C ASN A 99 2.52 0.32 7.00
N LEU A 100 3.13 -0.08 5.87
CA LEU A 100 2.96 0.61 4.60
C LEU A 100 1.51 0.55 4.11
N ALA A 101 0.84 -0.60 4.26
CA ALA A 101 -0.57 -0.76 3.92
C ALA A 101 -1.45 0.16 4.76
N ALA A 102 -1.26 0.16 6.08
CA ALA A 102 -2.01 1.02 7.00
C ALA A 102 -1.82 2.50 6.69
N ALA A 103 -0.57 2.95 6.46
CA ALA A 103 -0.28 4.34 6.10
C ALA A 103 -0.92 4.74 4.76
N TYR A 104 -0.94 3.82 3.79
CA TYR A 104 -1.60 4.06 2.50
C TYR A 104 -3.11 4.21 2.64
N MET A 105 -3.75 3.33 3.44
CA MET A 105 -5.19 3.39 3.70
C MET A 105 -5.56 4.69 4.44
N GLU A 106 -4.78 5.09 5.43
CA GLU A 106 -4.99 6.37 6.12
C GLU A 106 -4.93 7.55 5.14
N GLN A 107 -3.93 7.60 4.26
CA GLN A 107 -3.83 8.65 3.26
C GLN A 107 -4.98 8.61 2.25
N PHE A 108 -5.43 7.43 1.85
CA PHE A 108 -6.58 7.25 0.98
C PHE A 108 -7.86 7.77 1.63
N ASP A 109 -8.09 7.47 2.90
CA ASP A 109 -9.25 7.95 3.65
C ASP A 109 -9.26 9.47 3.81
N ARG A 110 -8.10 10.08 4.02
CA ARG A 110 -7.94 11.53 4.09
C ARG A 110 -8.24 12.20 2.74
N ASN A 111 -7.76 11.64 1.65
CA ASN A 111 -8.03 12.15 0.30
C ASN A 111 -9.52 12.01 -0.06
N ASN A 112 -10.13 10.86 0.23
CA ASN A 112 -11.57 10.65 0.05
C ASN A 112 -12.42 11.61 0.89
N PHE A 113 -11.99 11.89 2.10
CA PHE A 113 -12.65 12.87 2.95
C PHE A 113 -12.65 14.26 2.30
N MET A 114 -11.49 14.71 1.80
CA MET A 114 -11.38 16.00 1.10
C MET A 114 -12.22 16.03 -0.18
N GLN A 115 -12.23 14.95 -0.95
CA GLN A 115 -13.08 14.80 -2.12
C GLN A 115 -14.56 14.99 -1.78
N ASN A 116 -15.04 14.30 -0.73
CA ASN A 116 -16.44 14.42 -0.29
C ASN A 116 -16.81 15.81 0.20
N ILE A 117 -15.87 16.55 0.83
CA ILE A 117 -16.06 17.96 1.20
C ILE A 117 -16.23 18.82 -0.05
N LEU A 118 -15.31 18.69 -1.02
CA LEU A 118 -15.33 19.48 -2.27
C LEU A 118 -16.61 19.24 -3.08
N LEU A 119 -17.10 18.00 -3.09
CA LEU A 119 -18.33 17.62 -3.79
C LEU A 119 -19.62 17.96 -3.00
N GLY A 120 -19.51 18.44 -1.76
CA GLY A 120 -20.66 18.73 -0.92
C GLY A 120 -21.45 17.50 -0.47
N ASN A 121 -20.83 16.30 -0.50
CA ASN A 121 -21.47 15.03 -0.20
C ASN A 121 -21.55 14.69 1.30
N MET A 122 -21.23 15.65 2.19
CA MET A 122 -21.19 15.41 3.63
C MET A 122 -21.99 16.45 4.41
N LEU A 123 -22.68 16.00 5.44
CA LEU A 123 -23.29 16.90 6.42
C LEU A 123 -22.20 17.55 7.30
N VAL A 124 -22.43 18.79 7.72
CA VAL A 124 -21.44 19.56 8.52
C VAL A 124 -21.04 18.83 9.80
N VAL A 125 -21.99 18.16 10.46
CA VAL A 125 -21.74 17.40 11.70
C VAL A 125 -20.82 16.20 11.42
N ASP A 126 -21.08 15.47 10.33
CA ASP A 126 -20.28 14.30 9.94
C ASP A 126 -18.88 14.73 9.49
N MET A 127 -18.78 15.86 8.79
CA MET A 127 -17.52 16.47 8.39
C MET A 127 -16.63 16.74 9.61
N TYR A 128 -17.18 17.38 10.65
CA TYR A 128 -16.44 17.68 11.88
C TYR A 128 -15.96 16.42 12.60
N ASN A 129 -16.85 15.45 12.79
CA ASN A 129 -16.54 14.18 13.45
C ASN A 129 -15.46 13.36 12.68
N LYS A 130 -15.57 13.34 11.36
CA LYS A 130 -14.61 12.60 10.51
C LYS A 130 -13.26 13.30 10.44
N ALA A 131 -13.24 14.64 10.39
CA ALA A 131 -12.00 15.42 10.45
C ALA A 131 -11.21 15.15 11.73
N GLN A 132 -11.89 15.06 12.89
CA GLN A 132 -11.25 14.71 14.15
C GLN A 132 -10.64 13.30 14.12
N LYS A 133 -11.38 12.30 13.62
CA LYS A 133 -10.90 10.91 13.51
C LYS A 133 -9.68 10.78 12.61
N LEU A 134 -9.65 11.54 11.52
CA LEU A 134 -8.55 11.54 10.56
C LEU A 134 -7.41 12.50 10.96
N HIS A 135 -7.47 13.10 12.14
CA HIS A 135 -6.48 14.07 12.63
C HIS A 135 -6.18 15.20 11.63
N ILE A 136 -7.25 15.70 10.97
CA ILE A 136 -7.14 16.80 10.02
C ILE A 136 -7.22 18.12 10.80
N GLU A 137 -6.13 18.85 10.79
CA GLU A 137 -6.03 20.14 11.46
C GLU A 137 -6.85 21.21 10.72
N GLN A 138 -7.51 22.08 11.48
CA GLN A 138 -8.09 23.29 10.94
C GLN A 138 -6.96 24.30 10.66
N ALA A 139 -6.75 24.59 9.38
CA ALA A 139 -5.71 25.48 8.91
C ALA A 139 -6.18 26.23 7.66
N GLU A 140 -5.60 27.40 7.43
CA GLU A 140 -5.71 28.07 6.13
C GLU A 140 -5.03 27.20 5.07
N ARG A 141 -5.71 27.04 3.94
CA ARG A 141 -5.23 26.15 2.86
C ARG A 141 -5.29 26.84 1.52
N VAL A 142 -4.34 26.52 0.69
CA VAL A 142 -4.33 26.92 -0.71
C VAL A 142 -4.82 25.75 -1.55
N VAL A 143 -5.76 26.03 -2.44
CA VAL A 143 -6.34 25.04 -3.34
C VAL A 143 -5.88 25.34 -4.76
N PHE A 144 -5.28 24.36 -5.41
CA PHE A 144 -4.93 24.39 -6.83
C PHE A 144 -5.86 23.45 -7.57
N VAL A 145 -6.44 23.93 -8.67
CA VAL A 145 -7.19 23.11 -9.61
C VAL A 145 -6.32 22.93 -10.85
N ILE A 146 -6.09 21.68 -11.22
CA ILE A 146 -5.27 21.30 -12.38
C ILE A 146 -6.20 20.64 -13.38
N ASP A 147 -6.42 21.31 -14.50
CA ASP A 147 -7.24 20.79 -15.59
C ASP A 147 -6.38 19.91 -16.51
N LEU A 148 -6.89 18.75 -16.86
CA LEU A 148 -6.27 17.80 -17.78
C LEU A 148 -6.81 18.01 -19.19
N GLU A 149 -5.93 18.06 -20.17
CA GLU A 149 -6.32 18.15 -21.59
C GLU A 149 -7.02 16.87 -22.07
N ASP A 150 -6.52 15.71 -21.63
CA ASP A 150 -7.09 14.41 -21.97
C ASP A 150 -7.88 13.81 -20.80
N LYS A 151 -9.08 13.30 -21.11
CA LYS A 151 -9.92 12.59 -20.15
C LYS A 151 -9.24 11.30 -19.68
N LYS A 152 -9.18 11.09 -18.36
CA LYS A 152 -8.67 9.86 -17.73
C LYS A 152 -7.16 9.62 -17.90
N ASP A 153 -6.34 10.64 -17.86
CA ASP A 153 -4.89 10.43 -17.72
C ASP A 153 -4.57 10.04 -16.25
N SER A 154 -4.71 8.73 -15.95
CA SER A 154 -4.35 8.16 -14.65
C SER A 154 -2.88 8.41 -14.31
N THR A 155 -2.03 8.59 -15.32
CA THR A 155 -0.61 8.88 -15.17
C THR A 155 -0.38 10.27 -14.57
N ALA A 156 -1.18 11.27 -15.00
CA ALA A 156 -1.09 12.63 -14.47
C ALA A 156 -1.47 12.69 -12.99
N VAL A 157 -2.53 11.98 -12.60
CA VAL A 157 -2.96 11.87 -11.20
C VAL A 157 -1.87 11.23 -10.33
N GLU A 158 -1.27 10.14 -10.81
CA GLU A 158 -0.17 9.48 -10.10
C GLU A 158 1.07 10.37 -10.01
N LEU A 159 1.40 11.12 -11.06
CA LEU A 159 2.50 12.08 -11.03
C LEU A 159 2.27 13.17 -9.99
N VAL A 160 1.09 13.78 -9.95
CA VAL A 160 0.73 14.80 -8.94
C VAL A 160 0.77 14.20 -7.55
N LYS A 161 0.22 13.00 -7.34
CA LYS A 161 0.29 12.29 -6.05
C LYS A 161 1.74 12.02 -5.63
N ASN A 162 2.59 11.57 -6.54
CA ASN A 162 4.00 11.28 -6.24
C ASN A 162 4.81 12.55 -5.93
N LEU A 163 4.51 13.68 -6.59
CA LEU A 163 5.20 14.95 -6.34
C LEU A 163 4.80 15.59 -5.00
N PHE A 164 3.55 15.45 -4.59
CA PHE A 164 3.00 16.18 -3.44
C PHE A 164 2.62 15.30 -2.25
N ALA A 165 2.46 13.97 -2.41
CA ALA A 165 2.10 13.05 -1.33
C ALA A 165 3.20 12.82 -0.28
N THR A 166 4.38 13.43 -0.43
CA THR A 166 5.48 13.32 0.54
C THR A 166 5.24 14.10 1.83
N LYS A 167 4.28 15.02 1.84
CA LYS A 167 3.90 15.79 3.03
C LYS A 167 2.54 15.32 3.52
N MET A 168 2.46 14.86 4.76
CA MET A 168 1.22 14.40 5.42
C MET A 168 0.07 15.44 5.45
N ARG A 169 0.33 16.67 5.05
CA ARG A 169 -0.62 17.79 5.08
C ARG A 169 -1.18 18.15 3.70
N ASP A 170 -0.63 17.60 2.63
CA ASP A 170 -1.07 17.85 1.27
C ASP A 170 -2.10 16.78 0.86
N TYR A 171 -3.17 17.19 0.20
CA TYR A 171 -4.22 16.30 -0.28
C TYR A 171 -4.32 16.42 -1.79
N VAL A 172 -4.36 15.28 -2.48
CA VAL A 172 -4.53 15.21 -3.92
C VAL A 172 -5.76 14.36 -4.20
N THR A 173 -6.76 14.95 -4.82
CA THR A 173 -8.01 14.27 -5.14
C THR A 173 -8.53 14.65 -6.52
N GLU A 174 -9.33 13.79 -7.09
CA GLU A 174 -10.04 14.03 -8.34
C GLU A 174 -11.46 14.46 -8.02
N VAL A 175 -11.94 15.53 -8.64
CA VAL A 175 -13.32 16.02 -8.45
C VAL A 175 -14.20 15.57 -9.61
N ASP A 176 -13.61 15.49 -10.79
CA ASP A 176 -14.23 14.98 -12.01
C ASP A 176 -13.19 14.30 -12.93
N GLU A 177 -13.60 13.89 -14.14
CA GLU A 177 -12.74 13.17 -15.09
C GLU A 177 -11.59 14.01 -15.67
N GLN A 178 -11.58 15.34 -15.45
CA GLN A 178 -10.64 16.28 -16.04
C GLN A 178 -9.93 17.15 -15.01
N SER A 179 -10.34 17.12 -13.74
CA SER A 179 -9.83 18.06 -12.73
C SER A 179 -9.20 17.34 -11.56
N ILE A 180 -7.93 17.62 -11.31
CA ILE A 180 -7.22 17.23 -10.11
C ILE A 180 -7.18 18.42 -9.16
N VAL A 181 -7.54 18.21 -7.90
CA VAL A 181 -7.46 19.23 -6.87
C VAL A 181 -6.34 18.88 -5.90
N LEU A 182 -5.38 19.81 -5.78
CA LEU A 182 -4.32 19.78 -4.78
C LEU A 182 -4.64 20.81 -3.69
N ILE A 183 -4.72 20.34 -2.45
CA ILE A 183 -4.95 21.17 -1.25
C ILE A 183 -3.68 21.14 -0.40
N LYS A 184 -3.12 22.33 -0.13
CA LYS A 184 -1.90 22.52 0.66
C LYS A 184 -2.18 23.26 1.95
#